data_3bb511a6ab9932cfda9f2a53d025dc9e
#
_entry.id   3bb511a6ab9932cfda9f2a53d025dc9e
#
_cell.length_a   1.000
_cell.length_b   1.000
_cell.length_c   1.000
_cell.angle_alpha   90.00
_cell.angle_beta   90.00
_cell.angle_gamma   90.00
#
_symmetry.space_group_name_H-M   'P 1'
#
loop_
_entity.id
_entity.type
_entity.pdbx_description
1 polymer ?
#
loop_
_entity_poly.entity_id
_entity_poly.type
_entity_poly.pdbx_seq_one_letter_code
_entity_poly.pdbx_strand_id
1 'polypeptide(L)'
;MALFSDFLLTVDFDRTLTDQNGQVPERNLEAIRYFIENGGVFTVNTGRSLPQCKPILEQVPMNAPLLCCNGSLAVEDGQVVFAYPINLPLEQTMAEVCAAFPDLNVDLHGVSAHFGFQPVGCWDEYYAARQCQYQKAQPGMDYGPFLKFNVFGELRDDTFYQVFTGTPEEVARIDAAETWLKEKYPNEMVVFRAGARVLNVHAAGVSKIQAARELQRRLGRKVRVCVGDADNDLPMLEGADYAFCPSDSTVAGQFPNVCPCGDGAVADVIYNRLKG
;
A
#
# COMPACT_ATOMS: atom_id res chain seq x y z
N MET A 1 6.23 25.76 22.07
CA MET A 1 6.50 24.63 21.17
C MET A 1 5.31 24.51 20.22
N ALA A 2 5.53 24.11 18.98
CA ALA A 2 4.42 23.84 18.07
C ALA A 2 3.60 22.64 18.58
N LEU A 3 2.28 22.67 18.38
CA LEU A 3 1.31 21.77 19.00
C LEU A 3 1.60 20.27 18.71
N PHE A 4 2.05 19.95 17.48
CA PHE A 4 2.30 18.59 17.02
C PHE A 4 3.78 18.28 16.74
N SER A 5 4.72 19.01 17.37
CA SER A 5 6.15 18.92 17.06
C SER A 5 6.77 17.52 17.27
N ASP A 6 6.20 16.70 18.12
CA ASP A 6 6.68 15.34 18.40
C ASP A 6 6.00 14.27 17.54
N PHE A 7 4.95 14.62 16.78
CA PHE A 7 4.10 13.65 16.09
C PHE A 7 4.54 13.37 14.65
N LEU A 8 4.51 12.08 14.29
CA LEU A 8 4.48 11.57 12.93
C LEU A 8 3.11 10.91 12.70
N LEU A 9 2.33 11.43 11.78
CA LEU A 9 1.05 10.85 11.34
C LEU A 9 1.26 10.15 10.00
N THR A 10 1.08 8.84 9.99
CA THR A 10 1.11 7.99 8.78
C THR A 10 -0.27 7.42 8.52
N VAL A 11 -0.78 7.59 7.32
CA VAL A 11 -2.17 7.27 6.97
C VAL A 11 -2.21 6.41 5.72
N ASP A 12 -3.01 5.34 5.74
CA ASP A 12 -3.33 4.65 4.49
C ASP A 12 -4.14 5.56 3.56
N PHE A 13 -4.08 5.28 2.26
CA PHE A 13 -4.73 6.12 1.26
C PHE A 13 -6.15 5.68 0.95
N ASP A 14 -6.31 4.46 0.43
CA ASP A 14 -7.58 3.98 -0.08
C ASP A 14 -8.56 3.69 1.06
N ARG A 15 -9.76 4.32 1.06
CA ARG A 15 -10.81 4.15 2.09
C ARG A 15 -10.41 4.53 3.52
N THR A 16 -9.26 5.19 3.66
CA THR A 16 -8.79 5.79 4.92
C THR A 16 -8.66 7.30 4.78
N LEU A 17 -7.79 7.77 3.88
CA LEU A 17 -7.68 9.18 3.52
C LEU A 17 -8.73 9.57 2.49
N THR A 18 -9.06 8.66 1.55
CA THR A 18 -10.12 8.83 0.56
C THR A 18 -11.46 8.29 1.06
N ASP A 19 -12.53 8.75 0.45
CA ASP A 19 -13.85 8.15 0.53
C ASP A 19 -13.95 6.81 -0.24
N GLN A 20 -15.15 6.23 -0.27
CA GLN A 20 -15.41 4.97 -0.99
C GLN A 20 -15.30 5.11 -2.52
N ASN A 21 -15.30 6.33 -3.07
CA ASN A 21 -15.17 6.64 -4.49
C ASN A 21 -13.73 7.03 -4.88
N GLY A 22 -12.79 6.99 -3.94
CA GLY A 22 -11.39 7.34 -4.16
C GLY A 22 -11.13 8.86 -4.16
N GLN A 23 -12.08 9.69 -3.66
CA GLN A 23 -11.92 11.13 -3.55
C GLN A 23 -11.43 11.49 -2.14
N VAL A 24 -10.47 12.40 -2.04
CA VAL A 24 -10.01 12.90 -0.76
C VAL A 24 -10.97 13.99 -0.26
N PRO A 25 -11.67 13.79 0.88
CA PRO A 25 -12.53 14.83 1.44
C PRO A 25 -11.73 16.12 1.73
N GLU A 26 -12.23 17.29 1.32
CA GLU A 26 -11.53 18.57 1.55
C GLU A 26 -11.23 18.81 3.03
N ARG A 27 -12.12 18.38 3.91
CA ARG A 27 -11.90 18.43 5.36
C ARG A 27 -10.62 17.71 5.81
N ASN A 28 -10.25 16.60 5.16
CA ASN A 28 -8.98 15.92 5.43
C ASN A 28 -7.79 16.78 4.99
N LEU A 29 -7.88 17.39 3.82
CA LEU A 29 -6.80 18.26 3.30
C LEU A 29 -6.58 19.49 4.18
N GLU A 30 -7.65 20.14 4.64
CA GLU A 30 -7.59 21.26 5.57
C GLU A 30 -6.96 20.86 6.90
N ALA A 31 -7.37 19.72 7.47
CA ALA A 31 -6.83 19.21 8.72
C ALA A 31 -5.33 18.85 8.61
N ILE A 32 -4.91 18.26 7.49
CA ILE A 32 -3.50 17.94 7.25
C ILE A 32 -2.67 19.22 7.15
N ARG A 33 -3.13 20.25 6.43
CA ARG A 33 -2.44 21.55 6.38
C ARG A 33 -2.29 22.14 7.78
N TYR A 34 -3.38 22.17 8.55
CA TYR A 34 -3.36 22.61 9.94
C TYR A 34 -2.37 21.82 10.80
N PHE A 35 -2.32 20.48 10.67
CA PHE A 35 -1.39 19.64 11.40
C PHE A 35 0.07 19.97 11.08
N ILE A 36 0.39 20.13 9.80
CA ILE A 36 1.73 20.48 9.32
C ILE A 36 2.14 21.88 9.79
N GLU A 37 1.27 22.88 9.66
CA GLU A 37 1.51 24.26 10.10
C GLU A 37 1.75 24.37 11.60
N ASN A 38 1.20 23.43 12.38
CA ASN A 38 1.43 23.33 13.83
C ASN A 38 2.56 22.36 14.22
N GLY A 39 3.47 22.05 13.28
CA GLY A 39 4.72 21.34 13.53
C GLY A 39 4.65 19.82 13.40
N GLY A 40 3.51 19.28 13.05
CA GLY A 40 3.34 17.84 12.77
C GLY A 40 4.04 17.41 11.51
N VAL A 41 4.39 16.13 11.45
CA VAL A 41 4.88 15.47 10.22
C VAL A 41 3.83 14.51 9.71
N PHE A 42 3.45 14.69 8.45
CA PHE A 42 2.40 13.90 7.79
C PHE A 42 2.93 13.22 6.53
N THR A 43 2.57 11.96 6.36
CA THR A 43 2.78 11.23 5.11
C THR A 43 1.70 10.16 4.88
N VAL A 44 1.55 9.77 3.62
CA VAL A 44 0.75 8.61 3.20
C VAL A 44 1.62 7.36 3.22
N ASN A 45 1.02 6.22 3.61
CA ASN A 45 1.66 4.90 3.66
C ASN A 45 0.74 3.86 2.99
N THR A 46 0.94 3.64 1.69
CA THR A 46 0.00 2.92 0.82
C THR A 46 0.57 1.63 0.24
N GLY A 47 -0.32 0.68 -0.08
CA GLY A 47 0.01 -0.49 -0.90
C GLY A 47 0.26 -0.20 -2.38
N ARG A 48 -0.13 0.99 -2.86
CA ARG A 48 0.09 1.42 -4.25
C ARG A 48 1.58 1.47 -4.57
N SER A 49 1.92 1.16 -5.82
CA SER A 49 3.28 1.39 -6.37
C SER A 49 3.47 2.88 -6.69
N LEU A 50 4.72 3.32 -6.82
CA LEU A 50 5.02 4.72 -7.12
C LEU A 50 4.32 5.26 -8.38
N PRO A 51 4.27 4.55 -9.53
CA PRO A 51 3.49 5.00 -10.69
C PRO A 51 1.99 5.22 -10.40
N GLN A 52 1.42 4.46 -9.46
CA GLN A 52 0.00 4.59 -9.06
C GLN A 52 -0.23 5.71 -8.03
N CYS A 53 0.83 6.32 -7.52
CA CYS A 53 0.75 7.37 -6.50
C CYS A 53 0.64 8.80 -7.07
N LYS A 54 0.57 8.96 -8.39
CA LYS A 54 0.44 10.29 -9.01
C LYS A 54 -0.71 11.13 -8.40
N PRO A 55 -1.94 10.60 -8.22
CA PRO A 55 -3.01 11.37 -7.59
C PRO A 55 -2.69 11.79 -6.14
N ILE A 56 -1.93 10.97 -5.41
CA ILE A 56 -1.50 11.29 -4.04
C ILE A 56 -0.55 12.48 -4.05
N LEU A 57 0.48 12.40 -4.90
CA LEU A 57 1.52 13.44 -5.01
C LEU A 57 0.96 14.80 -5.48
N GLU A 58 -0.10 14.78 -6.28
CA GLU A 58 -0.72 16.00 -6.82
C GLU A 58 -1.73 16.66 -5.85
N GLN A 59 -2.35 15.90 -4.95
CA GLN A 59 -3.50 16.37 -4.16
C GLN A 59 -3.22 16.48 -2.67
N VAL A 60 -2.39 15.58 -2.13
CA VAL A 60 -2.21 15.45 -0.68
C VAL A 60 -1.00 16.26 -0.21
N PRO A 61 -1.19 17.24 0.67
CA PRO A 61 -0.06 17.96 1.26
C PRO A 61 0.71 17.02 2.20
N MET A 62 1.97 16.77 1.88
CA MET A 62 2.90 15.98 2.69
C MET A 62 4.16 16.80 2.97
N ASN A 63 4.75 16.61 4.14
CA ASN A 63 6.04 17.20 4.52
C ASN A 63 7.05 16.13 4.99
N ALA A 64 6.88 14.93 4.48
CA ALA A 64 7.77 13.79 4.66
C ALA A 64 7.69 12.85 3.44
N PRO A 65 8.67 11.95 3.26
CA PRO A 65 8.66 10.97 2.17
C PRO A 65 7.36 10.17 2.08
N LEU A 66 6.80 10.03 0.87
CA LEU A 66 5.71 9.10 0.60
C LEU A 66 6.20 7.66 0.82
N LEU A 67 5.46 6.89 1.60
CA LEU A 67 5.68 5.46 1.79
C LEU A 67 4.74 4.69 0.87
N CYS A 68 5.29 3.88 -0.04
CA CYS A 68 4.50 3.11 -1.00
C CYS A 68 4.95 1.65 -1.09
N CYS A 69 4.26 0.83 -1.87
CA CYS A 69 4.47 -0.62 -1.93
C CYS A 69 4.44 -1.28 -0.54
N ASN A 70 3.43 -0.96 0.31
CA ASN A 70 3.32 -1.48 1.69
C ASN A 70 4.60 -1.26 2.54
N GLY A 71 5.37 -0.19 2.25
CA GLY A 71 6.60 0.13 2.96
C GLY A 71 7.88 -0.39 2.30
N SER A 72 7.81 -1.04 1.13
CA SER A 72 9.02 -1.40 0.37
C SER A 72 9.79 -0.20 -0.16
N LEU A 73 9.15 0.96 -0.29
CA LEU A 73 9.75 2.15 -0.91
C LEU A 73 9.33 3.43 -0.18
N ALA A 74 10.29 4.31 0.05
CA ALA A 74 10.05 5.70 0.44
C ALA A 74 10.64 6.65 -0.59
N VAL A 75 9.85 7.66 -1.00
CA VAL A 75 10.23 8.63 -2.04
C VAL A 75 9.90 10.05 -1.57
N GLU A 76 10.83 10.97 -1.77
CA GLU A 76 10.67 12.40 -1.53
C GLU A 76 11.26 13.17 -2.73
N ASP A 77 10.51 14.12 -3.27
CA ASP A 77 10.92 14.93 -4.43
C ASP A 77 11.47 14.11 -5.62
N GLY A 78 10.85 12.95 -5.87
CA GLY A 78 11.26 12.04 -6.93
C GLY A 78 12.52 11.23 -6.65
N GLN A 79 13.11 11.36 -5.46
CA GLN A 79 14.30 10.63 -5.05
C GLN A 79 13.95 9.49 -4.08
N VAL A 80 14.60 8.34 -4.25
CA VAL A 80 14.45 7.21 -3.32
C VAL A 80 15.19 7.51 -2.02
N VAL A 81 14.44 7.57 -0.92
CA VAL A 81 14.98 7.77 0.44
C VAL A 81 15.46 6.45 1.05
N PHE A 82 14.67 5.40 0.87
CA PHE A 82 15.04 4.01 1.13
C PHE A 82 14.18 3.05 0.30
N ALA A 83 14.71 1.85 0.06
CA ALA A 83 14.00 0.77 -0.63
C ALA A 83 14.39 -0.59 -0.02
N TYR A 84 13.45 -1.52 -0.02
CA TYR A 84 13.63 -2.90 0.42
C TYR A 84 13.20 -3.85 -0.71
N PRO A 85 14.10 -4.09 -1.68
CA PRO A 85 13.83 -4.98 -2.80
C PRO A 85 13.78 -6.45 -2.35
N ILE A 86 13.06 -7.27 -3.10
CA ILE A 86 13.10 -8.73 -2.95
C ILE A 86 14.46 -9.21 -3.48
N ASN A 87 15.20 -9.93 -2.65
CA ASN A 87 16.54 -10.42 -2.98
C ASN A 87 16.49 -11.90 -3.40
N LEU A 88 15.91 -12.16 -4.57
CA LEU A 88 15.82 -13.48 -5.18
C LEU A 88 16.20 -13.41 -6.68
N PRO A 89 16.62 -14.53 -7.29
CA PRO A 89 16.82 -14.62 -8.75
C PRO A 89 15.48 -14.39 -9.47
N LEU A 90 15.27 -13.19 -9.99
CA LEU A 90 13.97 -12.74 -10.50
C LEU A 90 13.40 -13.65 -11.57
N GLU A 91 14.15 -13.89 -12.65
CA GLU A 91 13.64 -14.69 -13.78
C GLU A 91 13.25 -16.11 -13.35
N GLN A 92 14.08 -16.74 -12.52
CA GLN A 92 13.79 -18.06 -11.99
C GLN A 92 12.55 -18.03 -11.09
N THR A 93 12.46 -17.08 -10.17
CA THR A 93 11.33 -16.94 -9.25
C THR A 93 10.02 -16.73 -10.00
N MET A 94 10.00 -15.82 -10.98
CA MET A 94 8.81 -15.57 -11.79
C MET A 94 8.42 -16.77 -12.65
N ALA A 95 9.40 -17.48 -13.25
CA ALA A 95 9.14 -18.70 -14.01
C ALA A 95 8.51 -19.80 -13.13
N GLU A 96 8.98 -19.96 -11.90
CA GLU A 96 8.44 -20.92 -10.94
C GLU A 96 7.00 -20.58 -10.51
N VAL A 97 6.71 -19.30 -10.24
CA VAL A 97 5.35 -18.83 -9.91
C VAL A 97 4.40 -19.03 -11.07
N CYS A 98 4.78 -18.60 -12.27
CA CYS A 98 3.96 -18.77 -13.48
C CYS A 98 3.71 -20.24 -13.84
N ALA A 99 4.71 -21.11 -13.65
CA ALA A 99 4.54 -22.55 -13.88
C ALA A 99 3.60 -23.21 -12.87
N ALA A 100 3.64 -22.79 -11.61
CA ALA A 100 2.76 -23.31 -10.56
C ALA A 100 1.30 -22.83 -10.73
N PHE A 101 1.09 -21.63 -11.27
CA PHE A 101 -0.23 -20.98 -11.40
C PHE A 101 -0.43 -20.39 -12.80
N PRO A 102 -0.54 -21.24 -13.86
CA PRO A 102 -0.62 -20.78 -15.25
C PRO A 102 -1.92 -20.04 -15.60
N ASP A 103 -2.90 -20.08 -14.73
CA ASP A 103 -4.21 -19.44 -14.86
C ASP A 103 -4.34 -18.13 -14.07
N LEU A 104 -3.28 -17.73 -13.34
CA LEU A 104 -3.26 -16.48 -12.60
C LEU A 104 -2.38 -15.43 -13.30
N ASN A 105 -2.71 -14.18 -13.08
CA ASN A 105 -1.87 -13.06 -13.47
C ASN A 105 -0.66 -12.93 -12.55
N VAL A 106 0.49 -12.60 -13.13
CA VAL A 106 1.70 -12.27 -12.38
C VAL A 106 2.27 -10.96 -12.92
N ASP A 107 2.34 -9.94 -12.09
CA ASP A 107 3.02 -8.69 -12.40
C ASP A 107 4.11 -8.36 -11.40
N LEU A 108 5.13 -7.66 -11.86
CA LEU A 108 6.26 -7.19 -11.07
C LEU A 108 6.25 -5.68 -11.00
N HIS A 109 6.50 -5.14 -9.83
CA HIS A 109 6.64 -3.71 -9.61
C HIS A 109 8.08 -3.36 -9.23
N GLY A 110 8.77 -2.70 -10.15
CA GLY A 110 10.01 -1.99 -9.88
C GLY A 110 9.76 -0.63 -9.24
N VAL A 111 10.80 0.20 -9.13
CA VAL A 111 10.68 1.55 -8.57
C VAL A 111 9.75 2.43 -9.42
N SER A 112 9.92 2.42 -10.74
CA SER A 112 9.23 3.32 -11.67
C SER A 112 8.42 2.65 -12.77
N ALA A 113 8.40 1.31 -12.82
CA ALA A 113 7.74 0.57 -13.90
C ALA A 113 7.08 -0.71 -13.38
N HIS A 114 6.08 -1.18 -14.12
CA HIS A 114 5.42 -2.47 -13.92
C HIS A 114 5.73 -3.39 -15.10
N PHE A 115 5.84 -4.68 -14.80
CA PHE A 115 6.16 -5.71 -15.82
C PHE A 115 5.18 -6.88 -15.68
N GLY A 116 4.47 -7.21 -16.76
CA GLY A 116 3.55 -8.34 -16.81
C GLY A 116 4.29 -9.60 -17.26
N PHE A 117 4.39 -10.58 -16.39
CA PHE A 117 4.98 -11.89 -16.71
C PHE A 117 3.96 -12.85 -17.28
N GLN A 118 2.73 -12.79 -16.79
CA GLN A 118 1.65 -13.69 -17.21
C GLN A 118 0.33 -12.91 -17.20
N PRO A 119 0.05 -12.14 -18.27
CA PRO A 119 -1.18 -11.38 -18.40
C PRO A 119 -2.34 -12.30 -18.84
N VAL A 120 -3.42 -12.32 -18.05
CA VAL A 120 -4.68 -13.02 -18.32
C VAL A 120 -5.84 -12.03 -18.22
N GLY A 121 -6.52 -11.75 -19.33
CA GLY A 121 -7.64 -10.82 -19.40
C GLY A 121 -7.28 -9.42 -19.91
N CYS A 122 -8.04 -8.40 -19.52
CA CYS A 122 -7.97 -7.02 -20.03
C CYS A 122 -6.92 -6.16 -19.30
N TRP A 123 -5.66 -6.46 -19.52
CA TRP A 123 -4.54 -5.75 -18.87
C TRP A 123 -4.38 -4.30 -19.29
N ASP A 124 -4.49 -4.02 -20.59
CA ASP A 124 -4.28 -2.67 -21.11
C ASP A 124 -5.33 -1.70 -20.52
N GLU A 125 -6.59 -2.11 -20.48
CA GLU A 125 -7.70 -1.36 -19.88
C GLU A 125 -7.51 -1.19 -18.37
N TYR A 126 -7.10 -2.25 -17.68
CA TYR A 126 -6.87 -2.25 -16.24
C TYR A 126 -5.79 -1.26 -15.82
N TYR A 127 -4.66 -1.21 -16.53
CA TYR A 127 -3.58 -0.28 -16.22
C TYR A 127 -3.88 1.14 -16.68
N ALA A 128 -4.58 1.31 -17.81
CA ALA A 128 -5.02 2.62 -18.28
C ALA A 128 -5.98 3.30 -17.30
N ALA A 129 -6.94 2.55 -16.74
CA ALA A 129 -7.87 3.03 -15.72
C ALA A 129 -7.16 3.53 -14.45
N ARG A 130 -5.97 3.02 -14.16
CA ARG A 130 -5.11 3.43 -13.02
C ARG A 130 -4.07 4.49 -13.38
N GLN A 131 -4.16 5.07 -14.57
CA GLN A 131 -3.23 6.09 -15.09
C GLN A 131 -1.76 5.64 -15.02
N CYS A 132 -1.51 4.35 -15.15
CA CYS A 132 -0.18 3.78 -15.18
C CYS A 132 -0.04 2.80 -16.35
N GLN A 133 1.19 2.44 -16.67
CA GLN A 133 1.53 1.55 -17.77
C GLN A 133 2.26 0.32 -17.24
N TYR A 134 2.23 -0.75 -18.01
CA TYR A 134 3.07 -1.92 -17.80
C TYR A 134 3.82 -2.28 -19.10
N GLN A 135 4.89 -3.03 -18.95
CA GLN A 135 5.64 -3.62 -20.06
C GLN A 135 5.48 -5.15 -19.99
N LYS A 136 5.37 -5.81 -21.15
CA LYS A 136 5.44 -7.27 -21.17
C LYS A 136 6.86 -7.70 -20.82
N ALA A 137 7.00 -8.56 -19.82
CA ALA A 137 8.28 -9.12 -19.44
C ALA A 137 8.90 -9.94 -20.60
N GLN A 138 10.20 -9.82 -20.79
CA GLN A 138 10.94 -10.52 -21.83
C GLN A 138 12.25 -11.08 -21.24
N PRO A 139 12.72 -12.26 -21.70
CA PRO A 139 14.00 -12.81 -21.23
C PRO A 139 15.16 -11.83 -21.43
N GLY A 140 16.00 -11.68 -20.40
CA GLY A 140 17.16 -10.80 -20.42
C GLY A 140 16.86 -9.31 -20.30
N MET A 141 15.62 -8.92 -19.98
CA MET A 141 15.26 -7.53 -19.69
C MET A 141 15.85 -7.09 -18.35
N ASP A 142 16.35 -5.87 -18.28
CA ASP A 142 16.72 -5.27 -16.99
C ASP A 142 15.47 -4.73 -16.29
N TYR A 143 15.06 -5.40 -15.24
CA TYR A 143 13.91 -5.00 -14.40
C TYR A 143 14.29 -4.04 -13.26
N GLY A 144 15.59 -3.81 -13.05
CA GLY A 144 16.10 -3.10 -11.91
C GLY A 144 15.76 -3.77 -10.57
N PRO A 145 15.90 -3.06 -9.45
CA PRO A 145 15.44 -3.55 -8.15
C PRO A 145 13.92 -3.69 -8.14
N PHE A 146 13.40 -4.88 -7.81
CA PHE A 146 11.97 -5.09 -7.71
C PHE A 146 11.49 -5.12 -6.25
N LEU A 147 10.40 -4.40 -6.02
CA LEU A 147 9.90 -4.08 -4.69
C LEU A 147 8.78 -5.01 -4.26
N LYS A 148 7.98 -5.44 -5.21
CA LYS A 148 6.92 -6.42 -5.03
C LYS A 148 6.56 -7.08 -6.35
N PHE A 149 5.91 -8.22 -6.26
CA PHE A 149 5.10 -8.76 -7.34
C PHE A 149 3.69 -9.09 -6.82
N ASN A 150 2.73 -9.12 -7.72
CA ASN A 150 1.39 -9.52 -7.39
C ASN A 150 1.06 -10.83 -8.10
N VAL A 151 0.24 -11.66 -7.43
CA VAL A 151 -0.43 -12.82 -8.02
C VAL A 151 -1.92 -12.58 -7.88
N PHE A 152 -2.66 -12.59 -8.98
CA PHE A 152 -4.07 -12.22 -8.96
C PHE A 152 -4.88 -12.92 -10.05
N GLY A 153 -6.21 -12.98 -9.85
CA GLY A 153 -7.11 -13.62 -10.78
C GLY A 153 -7.24 -12.88 -12.12
N GLU A 154 -7.91 -13.49 -13.08
CA GLU A 154 -8.17 -12.92 -14.41
C GLU A 154 -8.79 -11.52 -14.32
N LEU A 155 -8.29 -10.60 -15.14
CA LEU A 155 -8.86 -9.26 -15.29
C LEU A 155 -9.96 -9.30 -16.36
N ARG A 156 -11.21 -9.00 -15.97
CA ARG A 156 -12.40 -9.08 -16.83
C ARG A 156 -12.91 -7.73 -17.30
N ASP A 157 -12.61 -6.68 -16.53
CA ASP A 157 -12.99 -5.31 -16.80
C ASP A 157 -11.98 -4.33 -16.19
N ASP A 158 -12.21 -3.04 -16.32
CA ASP A 158 -11.34 -1.98 -15.83
C ASP A 158 -11.70 -1.53 -14.39
N THR A 159 -12.68 -2.16 -13.75
CA THR A 159 -13.11 -1.73 -12.41
C THR A 159 -12.06 -2.02 -11.35
N PHE A 160 -11.86 -1.04 -10.46
CA PHE A 160 -10.95 -1.18 -9.33
C PHE A 160 -11.38 -2.32 -8.39
N TYR A 161 -12.69 -2.54 -8.25
CA TYR A 161 -13.25 -3.45 -7.26
C TYR A 161 -13.23 -4.93 -7.66
N GLN A 162 -12.92 -5.27 -8.89
CA GLN A 162 -12.93 -6.67 -9.34
C GLN A 162 -11.97 -7.59 -8.56
N VAL A 163 -10.93 -7.04 -7.94
CA VAL A 163 -9.96 -7.80 -7.13
C VAL A 163 -10.46 -8.10 -5.72
N PHE A 164 -11.46 -7.36 -5.24
CA PHE A 164 -12.03 -7.53 -3.89
C PHE A 164 -13.15 -8.58 -3.82
N THR A 165 -13.67 -9.01 -4.96
CA THR A 165 -14.72 -10.03 -5.05
C THR A 165 -14.25 -11.18 -5.91
N GLY A 166 -14.79 -12.38 -5.72
CA GLY A 166 -14.46 -13.56 -6.50
C GLY A 166 -15.42 -14.70 -6.23
N THR A 167 -15.49 -15.66 -7.16
CA THR A 167 -16.19 -16.91 -6.90
C THR A 167 -15.41 -17.74 -5.88
N PRO A 168 -16.05 -18.71 -5.21
CA PRO A 168 -15.35 -19.63 -4.30
C PRO A 168 -14.14 -20.33 -4.94
N GLU A 169 -14.23 -20.67 -6.24
CA GLU A 169 -13.16 -21.33 -6.99
C GLU A 169 -11.96 -20.38 -7.21
N GLU A 170 -12.23 -19.13 -7.55
CA GLU A 170 -11.19 -18.10 -7.71
C GLU A 170 -10.48 -17.82 -6.38
N VAL A 171 -11.25 -17.70 -5.31
CA VAL A 171 -10.69 -17.49 -3.96
C VAL A 171 -9.82 -18.68 -3.56
N ALA A 172 -10.31 -19.91 -3.74
CA ALA A 172 -9.53 -21.12 -3.42
C ALA A 172 -8.23 -21.22 -4.24
N ARG A 173 -8.23 -20.73 -5.49
CA ARG A 173 -7.03 -20.69 -6.32
C ARG A 173 -5.98 -19.71 -5.79
N ILE A 174 -6.42 -18.56 -5.32
CA ILE A 174 -5.55 -17.58 -4.65
C ILE A 174 -5.05 -18.10 -3.29
N ASP A 175 -5.89 -18.81 -2.53
CA ASP A 175 -5.48 -19.44 -1.26
C ASP A 175 -4.38 -20.49 -1.48
N ALA A 176 -4.49 -21.27 -2.56
CA ALA A 176 -3.46 -22.23 -2.95
C ALA A 176 -2.13 -21.52 -3.31
N ALA A 177 -2.22 -20.40 -4.05
CA ALA A 177 -1.04 -19.60 -4.40
C ALA A 177 -0.38 -18.97 -3.15
N GLU A 178 -1.18 -18.47 -2.22
CA GLU A 178 -0.70 -17.91 -0.95
C GLU A 178 0.05 -18.98 -0.13
N THR A 179 -0.55 -20.15 0.02
CA THR A 179 0.05 -21.27 0.75
C THR A 179 1.38 -21.68 0.11
N TRP A 180 1.38 -21.90 -1.21
CA TRP A 180 2.56 -22.30 -1.95
C TRP A 180 3.72 -21.29 -1.83
N LEU A 181 3.42 -19.98 -1.95
CA LEU A 181 4.42 -18.91 -1.78
C LEU A 181 5.03 -18.91 -0.38
N LYS A 182 4.21 -19.03 0.66
CA LYS A 182 4.65 -19.06 2.06
C LYS A 182 5.49 -20.30 2.38
N GLU A 183 5.15 -21.45 1.80
CA GLU A 183 5.89 -22.70 2.01
C GLU A 183 7.22 -22.70 1.23
N LYS A 184 7.23 -22.15 0.03
CA LYS A 184 8.40 -22.20 -0.84
C LYS A 184 9.47 -21.14 -0.48
N TYR A 185 9.03 -19.97 -0.01
CA TYR A 185 9.92 -18.83 0.30
C TYR A 185 9.68 -18.28 1.71
N PRO A 186 9.78 -19.12 2.76
CA PRO A 186 9.32 -18.77 4.12
C PRO A 186 10.14 -17.66 4.78
N ASN A 187 11.40 -17.45 4.35
CA ASN A 187 12.31 -16.47 4.93
C ASN A 187 12.66 -15.32 4.00
N GLU A 188 12.28 -15.40 2.74
CA GLU A 188 12.65 -14.45 1.69
C GLU A 188 11.53 -13.46 1.37
N MET A 189 10.29 -13.87 1.62
CA MET A 189 9.09 -13.10 1.24
C MET A 189 8.08 -12.98 2.36
N VAL A 190 7.29 -11.92 2.30
CA VAL A 190 6.02 -11.77 3.03
C VAL A 190 4.90 -11.60 2.03
N VAL A 191 3.77 -12.27 2.27
CA VAL A 191 2.58 -12.26 1.41
C VAL A 191 1.46 -11.54 2.14
N PHE A 192 0.92 -10.49 1.55
CA PHE A 192 -0.26 -9.78 2.02
C PHE A 192 -1.46 -10.07 1.13
N ARG A 193 -2.58 -10.41 1.73
CA ARG A 193 -3.87 -10.50 1.05
C ARG A 193 -4.42 -9.07 0.86
N ALA A 194 -4.49 -8.60 -0.37
CA ALA A 194 -4.98 -7.25 -0.70
C ALA A 194 -6.41 -7.24 -1.25
N GLY A 195 -7.07 -8.40 -1.28
CA GLY A 195 -8.43 -8.60 -1.73
C GLY A 195 -8.73 -10.08 -1.94
N ALA A 196 -9.96 -10.44 -2.23
CA ALA A 196 -10.36 -11.84 -2.43
C ALA A 196 -9.53 -12.53 -3.54
N ARG A 197 -9.11 -11.78 -4.55
CA ARG A 197 -8.44 -12.29 -5.76
C ARG A 197 -7.03 -11.76 -5.97
N VAL A 198 -6.38 -11.14 -4.97
CA VAL A 198 -5.03 -10.57 -5.15
C VAL A 198 -4.13 -10.79 -3.93
N LEU A 199 -2.91 -11.19 -4.21
CA LEU A 199 -1.80 -11.26 -3.27
C LEU A 199 -0.75 -10.21 -3.66
N ASN A 200 -0.24 -9.49 -2.67
CA ASN A 200 0.95 -8.66 -2.80
C ASN A 200 2.10 -9.37 -2.10
N VAL A 201 3.18 -9.62 -2.81
CA VAL A 201 4.37 -10.30 -2.30
C VAL A 201 5.53 -9.33 -2.24
N HIS A 202 6.16 -9.23 -1.07
CA HIS A 202 7.26 -8.30 -0.80
C HIS A 202 8.46 -9.03 -0.18
N ALA A 203 9.59 -8.35 -0.03
CA ALA A 203 10.72 -8.88 0.73
C ALA A 203 10.32 -9.18 2.19
N ALA A 204 10.92 -10.21 2.76
CA ALA A 204 10.72 -10.55 4.17
C ALA A 204 10.99 -9.34 5.09
N GLY A 205 10.16 -9.18 6.11
CA GLY A 205 10.25 -8.07 7.06
C GLY A 205 9.66 -6.74 6.57
N VAL A 206 9.29 -6.61 5.30
CA VAL A 206 8.59 -5.42 4.79
C VAL A 206 7.17 -5.36 5.35
N SER A 207 6.80 -4.19 5.82
CA SER A 207 5.44 -3.86 6.25
C SER A 207 5.27 -2.35 6.36
N LYS A 208 4.03 -1.87 6.38
CA LYS A 208 3.72 -0.45 6.60
C LYS A 208 4.30 0.07 7.92
N ILE A 209 4.31 -0.75 8.99
CA ILE A 209 4.88 -0.34 10.28
C ILE A 209 6.40 -0.24 10.24
N GLN A 210 7.09 -1.15 9.55
CA GLN A 210 8.54 -1.10 9.44
C GLN A 210 8.98 0.20 8.74
N ALA A 211 8.31 0.58 7.66
CA ALA A 211 8.58 1.86 6.97
C ALA A 211 8.27 3.08 7.85
N ALA A 212 7.15 3.05 8.57
CA ALA A 212 6.79 4.14 9.49
C ALA A 212 7.79 4.29 10.64
N ARG A 213 8.31 3.18 11.20
CA ARG A 213 9.37 3.20 12.23
C ARG A 213 10.68 3.77 11.69
N GLU A 214 11.10 3.35 10.50
CA GLU A 214 12.30 3.88 9.86
C GLU A 214 12.18 5.37 9.58
N LEU A 215 11.02 5.82 9.09
CA LEU A 215 10.75 7.23 8.86
C LEU A 215 10.74 8.03 10.17
N GLN A 216 10.07 7.53 11.23
CA GLN A 216 10.04 8.14 12.55
C GLN A 216 11.46 8.35 13.11
N ARG A 217 12.30 7.31 13.00
CA ARG A 217 13.70 7.35 13.44
C ARG A 217 14.52 8.41 12.67
N ARG A 218 14.37 8.48 11.35
CA ARG A 218 15.07 9.46 10.49
C ARG A 218 14.68 10.89 10.82
N LEU A 219 13.40 11.13 11.10
CA LEU A 219 12.84 12.46 11.37
C LEU A 219 12.89 12.85 12.85
N GLY A 220 13.38 11.97 13.74
CA GLY A 220 13.51 12.21 15.17
C GLY A 220 12.18 12.49 15.88
N ARG A 221 11.05 11.92 15.38
CA ARG A 221 9.73 12.09 15.98
C ARG A 221 9.54 11.10 17.13
N LYS A 222 8.81 11.51 18.19
CA LYS A 222 8.65 10.70 19.39
C LYS A 222 7.37 9.88 19.38
N VAL A 223 6.31 10.40 18.74
CA VAL A 223 4.98 9.82 18.75
C VAL A 223 4.56 9.46 17.32
N ARG A 224 4.21 8.21 17.13
CA ARG A 224 3.70 7.70 15.85
C ARG A 224 2.20 7.47 15.94
N VAL A 225 1.47 8.19 15.10
CA VAL A 225 0.03 8.03 14.92
C VAL A 225 -0.21 7.33 13.59
N CYS A 226 -1.04 6.29 13.60
CA CYS A 226 -1.38 5.54 12.39
C CYS A 226 -2.89 5.48 12.19
N VAL A 227 -3.31 5.63 10.94
CA VAL A 227 -4.72 5.45 10.53
C VAL A 227 -4.77 4.51 9.34
N GLY A 228 -5.64 3.49 9.40
CA GLY A 228 -5.80 2.46 8.36
C GLY A 228 -7.15 1.79 8.43
N ASP A 229 -7.54 1.04 7.39
CA ASP A 229 -8.89 0.47 7.26
C ASP A 229 -8.94 -1.04 7.00
N ALA A 230 -7.80 -1.69 6.68
CA ALA A 230 -7.81 -3.06 6.18
C ALA A 230 -6.71 -3.94 6.83
N ASP A 231 -6.74 -5.24 6.53
CA ASP A 231 -5.85 -6.24 7.13
C ASP A 231 -4.36 -5.96 6.90
N ASN A 232 -3.99 -5.37 5.77
CA ASN A 232 -2.61 -4.97 5.50
C ASN A 232 -2.14 -3.78 6.36
N ASP A 233 -3.06 -3.09 7.06
CA ASP A 233 -2.78 -2.03 8.01
C ASP A 233 -2.60 -2.55 9.44
N LEU A 234 -3.09 -3.74 9.75
CA LEU A 234 -3.03 -4.29 11.11
C LEU A 234 -1.64 -4.16 11.75
N PRO A 235 -0.53 -4.55 11.09
CA PRO A 235 0.79 -4.39 11.68
C PRO A 235 1.15 -2.91 11.95
N MET A 236 0.65 -1.98 11.12
CA MET A 236 0.87 -0.54 11.29
C MET A 236 0.09 0.00 12.48
N LEU A 237 -1.16 -0.40 12.62
CA LEU A 237 -2.04 0.00 13.72
C LEU A 237 -1.57 -0.58 15.06
N GLU A 238 -1.26 -1.87 15.10
CA GLU A 238 -0.74 -2.55 16.31
C GLU A 238 0.60 -1.96 16.78
N GLY A 239 1.43 -1.50 15.85
CA GLY A 239 2.73 -0.94 16.15
C GLY A 239 2.74 0.57 16.44
N ALA A 240 1.60 1.25 16.38
CA ALA A 240 1.47 2.69 16.62
C ALA A 240 1.44 3.04 18.12
N ASP A 241 1.84 4.27 18.45
CA ASP A 241 1.59 4.81 19.79
C ASP A 241 0.10 5.22 19.93
N TYR A 242 -0.50 5.69 18.85
CA TYR A 242 -1.94 5.94 18.70
C TYR A 242 -2.42 5.39 17.36
N ALA A 243 -3.38 4.46 17.42
CA ALA A 243 -3.98 3.85 16.25
C ALA A 243 -5.46 4.22 16.14
N PHE A 244 -5.92 4.48 14.92
CA PHE A 244 -7.32 4.78 14.63
C PHE A 244 -7.74 4.11 13.31
N CYS A 245 -9.04 3.83 13.20
CA CYS A 245 -9.62 3.35 11.95
C CYS A 245 -10.97 4.04 11.66
N PRO A 246 -11.33 4.24 10.39
CA PRO A 246 -12.68 4.67 10.03
C PRO A 246 -13.73 3.69 10.56
N SER A 247 -14.87 4.17 10.98
CA SER A 247 -15.94 3.34 11.54
C SER A 247 -16.58 2.41 10.50
N ASP A 248 -16.40 2.69 9.22
CA ASP A 248 -16.83 1.88 8.07
C ASP A 248 -15.71 0.98 7.50
N SER A 249 -14.60 0.81 8.23
CA SER A 249 -13.45 -0.03 7.86
C SER A 249 -13.69 -1.51 8.17
N THR A 250 -12.91 -2.40 7.55
CA THR A 250 -12.95 -3.85 7.83
C THR A 250 -12.36 -4.21 9.19
N VAL A 251 -11.56 -3.32 9.77
CA VAL A 251 -10.93 -3.47 11.09
C VAL A 251 -11.65 -2.67 12.18
N ALA A 252 -12.84 -2.13 11.86
CA ALA A 252 -13.67 -1.41 12.82
C ALA A 252 -13.98 -2.28 14.05
N GLY A 253 -13.84 -1.69 15.24
CA GLY A 253 -14.02 -2.39 16.52
C GLY A 253 -12.77 -3.09 17.05
N GLN A 254 -11.70 -3.24 16.26
CA GLN A 254 -10.40 -3.70 16.74
C GLN A 254 -9.54 -2.55 17.28
N PHE A 255 -9.74 -1.35 16.75
CA PHE A 255 -9.05 -0.12 17.16
C PHE A 255 -10.07 1.00 17.47
N PRO A 256 -9.66 2.08 18.14
CA PRO A 256 -10.51 3.26 18.33
C PRO A 256 -11.04 3.79 17.00
N ASN A 257 -12.36 3.78 16.85
CA ASN A 257 -13.03 4.26 15.65
C ASN A 257 -13.08 5.80 15.63
N VAL A 258 -12.95 6.35 14.43
CA VAL A 258 -13.28 7.72 14.07
C VAL A 258 -14.50 7.74 13.13
N CYS A 259 -14.88 8.90 12.61
CA CYS A 259 -15.98 8.96 11.65
C CYS A 259 -15.70 8.12 10.37
N PRO A 260 -16.71 7.80 9.55
CA PRO A 260 -16.52 7.12 8.26
C PRO A 260 -15.49 7.83 7.38
N CYS A 261 -14.83 7.07 6.50
CA CYS A 261 -13.79 7.62 5.62
C CYS A 261 -14.29 8.82 4.81
N GLY A 262 -15.53 8.75 4.27
CA GLY A 262 -16.15 9.83 3.51
C GLY A 262 -16.45 11.09 4.31
N ASP A 263 -16.57 11.01 5.63
CA ASP A 263 -16.84 12.13 6.53
C ASP A 263 -15.57 12.82 7.05
N GLY A 264 -14.40 12.40 6.56
CA GLY A 264 -13.11 12.98 6.92
C GLY A 264 -12.47 12.35 8.16
N ALA A 265 -12.26 11.04 8.12
CA ALA A 265 -11.69 10.26 9.21
C ALA A 265 -10.34 10.82 9.73
N VAL A 266 -9.47 11.25 8.81
CA VAL A 266 -8.16 11.84 9.18
C VAL A 266 -8.33 13.19 9.87
N ALA A 267 -9.29 13.99 9.46
CA ALA A 267 -9.62 15.24 10.13
C ALA A 267 -10.16 15.00 11.55
N ASP A 268 -10.98 13.96 11.74
CA ASP A 268 -11.45 13.57 13.08
C ASP A 268 -10.29 13.20 14.01
N VAL A 269 -9.30 12.44 13.49
CA VAL A 269 -8.07 12.14 14.23
C VAL A 269 -7.36 13.44 14.65
N ILE A 270 -7.07 14.32 13.71
CA ILE A 270 -6.25 15.51 13.93
C ILE A 270 -6.95 16.47 14.91
N TYR A 271 -8.23 16.77 14.71
CA TYR A 271 -8.94 17.78 15.49
C TYR A 271 -9.47 17.28 16.84
N ASN A 272 -9.84 16.00 16.92
CA ASN A 272 -10.60 15.51 18.07
C ASN A 272 -9.84 14.47 18.92
N ARG A 273 -8.80 13.83 18.38
CA ARG A 273 -8.09 12.75 19.07
C ARG A 273 -6.67 13.11 19.46
N LEU A 274 -5.98 13.95 18.66
CA LEU A 274 -4.64 14.40 18.98
C LEU A 274 -4.75 15.66 19.85
N LYS A 275 -4.27 15.53 21.07
CA LYS A 275 -4.09 16.69 21.96
C LYS A 275 -2.60 16.97 22.02
N GLY A 276 -2.23 18.19 21.69
CA GLY A 276 -0.86 18.67 21.82
C GLY A 276 -0.42 18.79 23.28
#